data_7490ea8558be5b1a3fd3dec02a531e5e
#
_entry.id   7490ea8558be5b1a3fd3dec02a531e5e
#
_cell.length_a   1.000
_cell.length_b   1.000
_cell.length_c   1.000
_cell.angle_alpha   90.00
_cell.angle_beta   90.00
_cell.angle_gamma   90.00
#
_symmetry.space_group_name_H-M   'P 1'
#
loop_
_entity.id
_entity.type
_entity.pdbx_description
1 polymer ?
#
loop_
_entity_poly.entity_id
_entity_poly.type
_entity_poly.pdbx_seq_one_letter_code
_entity_poly.pdbx_strand_id
1 'polypeptide(L)'
;MTPLEAVLVGLAGVGAGAINAVVGSGTLITFPTLLAIGLPPVVANVSNTVGLVPGSVAGAWGYRRELAGQRSRVVRLASATIIGAIIGAVLLLVLPESSFEAVVPALILLGCVLVVIQPWVTQRLGKRTKSHHGGPWVWLGVLAIGIYGGYLGAGQGVLLIAVLGAGLNETLQRVNAAKNILAGLANLVAGLIFVAVADINWVAAGLIAAGSALGGLLGSGVARRLPAVVLRGTVVVVGLIAVVALR
;
A
#
# COMPACT_ATOMS: atom_id res chain seq x y z
N MET A 1 21.63 9.99 -8.27
CA MET A 1 21.54 9.17 -7.04
C MET A 1 22.94 8.68 -6.69
N THR A 2 23.41 8.98 -5.48
CA THR A 2 24.70 8.51 -4.95
C THR A 2 24.62 7.01 -4.57
N PRO A 3 25.76 6.29 -4.41
CA PRO A 3 25.73 4.90 -3.94
C PRO A 3 25.05 4.74 -2.57
N LEU A 4 25.20 5.70 -1.67
CA LEU A 4 24.54 5.69 -0.36
C LEU A 4 23.00 5.79 -0.49
N GLU A 5 22.54 6.72 -1.32
CA GLU A 5 21.10 6.87 -1.59
C GLU A 5 20.51 5.62 -2.21
N ALA A 6 21.22 4.97 -3.13
CA ALA A 6 20.78 3.71 -3.74
C ALA A 6 20.61 2.59 -2.69
N VAL A 7 21.56 2.46 -1.77
CA VAL A 7 21.48 1.51 -0.65
C VAL A 7 20.29 1.83 0.26
N LEU A 8 20.09 3.11 0.60
CA LEU A 8 18.96 3.55 1.44
C LEU A 8 17.61 3.23 0.78
N VAL A 9 17.46 3.51 -0.53
CA VAL A 9 16.23 3.21 -1.29
C VAL A 9 15.99 1.70 -1.35
N GLY A 10 17.03 0.90 -1.60
CA GLY A 10 16.93 -0.56 -1.59
C GLY A 10 16.49 -1.12 -0.23
N LEU A 11 17.09 -0.65 0.86
CA LEU A 11 16.72 -1.04 2.23
C LEU A 11 15.30 -0.58 2.59
N ALA A 12 14.93 0.65 2.21
CA ALA A 12 13.56 1.13 2.34
C ALA A 12 12.58 0.24 1.58
N GLY A 13 12.96 -0.23 0.38
CA GLY A 13 12.19 -1.20 -0.40
C GLY A 13 11.98 -2.52 0.37
N VAL A 14 13.03 -3.08 0.99
CA VAL A 14 12.93 -4.30 1.81
C VAL A 14 11.98 -4.09 2.99
N GLY A 15 12.15 -3.00 3.74
CA GLY A 15 11.27 -2.63 4.84
C GLY A 15 9.82 -2.44 4.38
N ALA A 16 9.63 -1.73 3.26
CA ALA A 16 8.31 -1.48 2.70
C ALA A 16 7.61 -2.77 2.25
N GLY A 17 8.31 -3.68 1.58
CA GLY A 17 7.77 -4.98 1.17
C GLY A 17 7.32 -5.81 2.36
N ALA A 18 8.16 -5.90 3.41
CA ALA A 18 7.87 -6.64 4.63
C ALA A 18 6.64 -6.06 5.36
N ILE A 19 6.61 -4.74 5.55
CA ILE A 19 5.49 -4.05 6.21
C ILE A 19 4.23 -4.09 5.36
N ASN A 20 4.36 -3.97 4.03
CA ASN A 20 3.20 -4.04 3.14
C ASN A 20 2.51 -5.40 3.20
N ALA A 21 3.27 -6.50 3.26
CA ALA A 21 2.73 -7.84 3.38
C ALA A 21 1.91 -8.04 4.67
N VAL A 22 2.31 -7.42 5.79
CA VAL A 22 1.68 -7.60 7.11
C VAL A 22 0.68 -6.51 7.45
N VAL A 23 1.08 -5.25 7.30
CA VAL A 23 0.30 -4.06 7.72
C VAL A 23 -0.40 -3.39 6.55
N GLY A 24 0.25 -3.36 5.37
CA GLY A 24 -0.28 -2.71 4.18
C GLY A 24 0.06 -1.22 4.06
N SER A 25 1.26 -0.82 4.51
CA SER A 25 1.69 0.59 4.60
C SER A 25 3.09 0.84 4.04
N GLY A 26 3.53 0.05 3.06
CA GLY A 26 4.89 0.13 2.50
C GLY A 26 5.23 1.51 1.94
N THR A 27 4.28 2.16 1.27
CA THR A 27 4.43 3.53 0.72
C THR A 27 4.88 4.55 1.79
N LEU A 28 4.47 4.39 3.05
CA LEU A 28 4.88 5.28 4.15
C LEU A 28 6.38 5.18 4.53
N ILE A 29 7.11 4.25 3.94
CA ILE A 29 8.56 4.15 4.09
C ILE A 29 9.25 4.62 2.81
N THR A 30 8.91 4.03 1.68
CA THR A 30 9.61 4.28 0.41
C THR A 30 9.36 5.66 -0.14
N PHE A 31 8.12 6.15 -0.11
CA PHE A 31 7.80 7.48 -0.63
C PHE A 31 8.54 8.60 0.11
N PRO A 32 8.51 8.68 1.47
CA PRO A 32 9.34 9.64 2.20
C PRO A 32 10.85 9.49 1.93
N THR A 33 11.34 8.28 1.77
CA THR A 33 12.75 8.06 1.43
C THR A 33 13.10 8.67 0.08
N LEU A 34 12.21 8.54 -0.92
CA LEU A 34 12.41 9.16 -2.24
C LEU A 34 12.36 10.69 -2.18
N LEU A 35 11.48 11.26 -1.36
CA LEU A 35 11.46 12.72 -1.13
C LEU A 35 12.75 13.20 -0.46
N ALA A 36 13.26 12.46 0.53
CA ALA A 36 14.48 12.80 1.26
C ALA A 36 15.75 12.81 0.39
N ILE A 37 15.78 12.01 -0.69
CA ILE A 37 16.86 12.04 -1.68
C ILE A 37 16.61 13.06 -2.81
N GLY A 38 15.60 13.93 -2.66
CA GLY A 38 15.34 15.07 -3.54
C GLY A 38 14.54 14.77 -4.79
N LEU A 39 13.81 13.65 -4.88
CA LEU A 39 12.89 13.42 -6.00
C LEU A 39 11.63 14.30 -5.87
N PRO A 40 11.17 14.92 -6.99
CA PRO A 40 9.88 15.62 -7.00
C PRO A 40 8.75 14.73 -6.53
N PRO A 41 7.74 15.24 -5.79
CA PRO A 41 6.71 14.42 -5.15
C PRO A 41 5.95 13.50 -6.11
N VAL A 42 5.57 13.99 -7.31
CA VAL A 42 4.88 13.15 -8.30
C VAL A 42 5.80 12.05 -8.82
N VAL A 43 7.06 12.37 -9.18
CA VAL A 43 8.07 11.39 -9.64
C VAL A 43 8.34 10.35 -8.55
N ALA A 44 8.45 10.77 -7.30
CA ALA A 44 8.62 9.87 -6.16
C ALA A 44 7.42 8.91 -6.03
N ASN A 45 6.19 9.43 -6.16
CA ASN A 45 4.98 8.62 -6.02
C ASN A 45 4.82 7.59 -7.15
N VAL A 46 5.00 8.00 -8.41
CA VAL A 46 4.86 7.08 -9.55
C VAL A 46 5.95 6.01 -9.54
N SER A 47 7.20 6.39 -9.22
CA SER A 47 8.33 5.46 -9.10
C SER A 47 8.12 4.45 -7.96
N ASN A 48 7.63 4.92 -6.81
CA ASN A 48 7.26 4.10 -5.67
C ASN A 48 6.15 3.09 -6.03
N THR A 49 5.10 3.55 -6.70
CA THR A 49 3.95 2.71 -7.07
C THR A 49 4.38 1.55 -7.97
N VAL A 50 5.19 1.83 -8.99
CA VAL A 50 5.76 0.80 -9.88
C VAL A 50 6.67 -0.14 -9.08
N GLY A 51 7.55 0.40 -8.24
CA GLY A 51 8.50 -0.37 -7.44
C GLY A 51 7.86 -1.29 -6.40
N LEU A 52 6.66 -0.98 -5.89
CA LEU A 52 5.98 -1.81 -4.90
C LEU A 52 5.18 -2.98 -5.51
N VAL A 53 5.00 -3.05 -6.83
CA VAL A 53 4.27 -4.14 -7.49
C VAL A 53 4.89 -5.51 -7.20
N PRO A 54 6.21 -5.75 -7.40
CA PRO A 54 6.82 -7.04 -7.11
C PRO A 54 6.70 -7.45 -5.65
N GLY A 55 6.83 -6.50 -4.72
CA GLY A 55 6.63 -6.75 -3.29
C GLY A 55 5.21 -7.21 -2.95
N SER A 56 4.21 -6.63 -3.60
CA SER A 56 2.80 -7.02 -3.44
C SER A 56 2.55 -8.43 -3.99
N VAL A 57 3.14 -8.79 -5.13
CA VAL A 57 3.07 -10.14 -5.70
C VAL A 57 3.76 -11.15 -4.76
N ALA A 58 4.94 -10.82 -4.25
CA ALA A 58 5.67 -11.66 -3.28
C ALA A 58 4.87 -11.85 -1.98
N GLY A 59 4.26 -10.78 -1.47
CA GLY A 59 3.35 -10.84 -0.32
C GLY A 59 2.14 -11.72 -0.58
N ALA A 60 1.47 -11.56 -1.71
CA ALA A 60 0.33 -12.38 -2.11
C ALA A 60 0.69 -13.87 -2.24
N TRP A 61 1.85 -14.16 -2.81
CA TRP A 61 2.39 -15.54 -2.90
C TRP A 61 2.59 -16.16 -1.52
N GLY A 62 3.12 -15.39 -0.57
CA GLY A 62 3.30 -15.84 0.81
C GLY A 62 1.99 -16.18 1.53
N TYR A 63 0.88 -15.58 1.10
CA TYR A 63 -0.48 -15.81 1.63
C TYR A 63 -1.36 -16.69 0.71
N ARG A 64 -0.76 -17.42 -0.26
CA ARG A 64 -1.52 -18.21 -1.23
C ARG A 64 -2.43 -19.27 -0.62
N ARG A 65 -2.05 -19.84 0.53
CA ARG A 65 -2.88 -20.85 1.23
C ARG A 65 -4.17 -20.22 1.78
N GLU A 66 -4.07 -19.01 2.31
CA GLU A 66 -5.19 -18.24 2.85
C GLU A 66 -6.13 -17.71 1.76
N LEU A 67 -5.68 -17.66 0.51
CA LEU A 67 -6.50 -17.29 -0.66
C LEU A 67 -7.40 -18.44 -1.15
N ALA A 68 -7.16 -19.67 -0.71
CA ALA A 68 -7.96 -20.81 -1.12
C ALA A 68 -9.45 -20.58 -0.80
N GLY A 69 -10.33 -20.79 -1.80
CA GLY A 69 -11.79 -20.59 -1.69
C GLY A 69 -12.25 -19.12 -1.73
N GLN A 70 -11.36 -18.14 -1.94
CA GLN A 70 -11.72 -16.71 -2.01
C GLN A 70 -11.83 -16.16 -3.43
N ARG A 71 -11.64 -17.00 -4.47
CA ARG A 71 -11.52 -16.55 -5.87
C ARG A 71 -12.68 -15.67 -6.33
N SER A 72 -13.93 -16.11 -6.15
CA SER A 72 -15.11 -15.35 -6.62
C SER A 72 -15.22 -13.98 -5.95
N ARG A 73 -14.93 -13.91 -4.65
CA ARG A 73 -14.91 -12.67 -3.87
C ARG A 73 -13.80 -11.73 -4.33
N VAL A 74 -12.58 -12.25 -4.46
CA VAL A 74 -11.42 -11.47 -4.90
C VAL A 74 -11.65 -10.93 -6.30
N VAL A 75 -12.15 -11.73 -7.23
CA VAL A 75 -12.48 -11.28 -8.61
C VAL A 75 -13.53 -10.17 -8.60
N ARG A 76 -14.60 -10.32 -7.80
CA ARG A 76 -15.62 -9.26 -7.67
C ARG A 76 -15.03 -7.96 -7.11
N LEU A 77 -14.20 -8.02 -6.06
CA LEU A 77 -13.61 -6.84 -5.44
C LEU A 77 -12.47 -6.27 -6.30
N ALA A 78 -11.82 -7.09 -7.12
CA ALA A 78 -10.83 -6.66 -8.10
C ALA A 78 -11.42 -5.66 -9.10
N SER A 79 -12.68 -5.82 -9.53
CA SER A 79 -13.33 -4.84 -10.41
C SER A 79 -13.42 -3.45 -9.76
N ALA A 80 -13.79 -3.38 -8.49
CA ALA A 80 -13.81 -2.11 -7.74
C ALA A 80 -12.40 -1.52 -7.63
N THR A 81 -11.41 -2.34 -7.31
CA THR A 81 -10.02 -1.90 -7.21
C THR A 81 -9.48 -1.36 -8.53
N ILE A 82 -9.74 -2.06 -9.64
CA ILE A 82 -9.27 -1.65 -10.99
C ILE A 82 -9.89 -0.30 -11.36
N ILE A 83 -11.22 -0.18 -11.25
CA ILE A 83 -11.93 1.07 -11.56
C ILE A 83 -11.40 2.21 -10.67
N GLY A 84 -11.29 1.95 -9.36
CA GLY A 84 -10.78 2.95 -8.43
C GLY A 84 -9.34 3.35 -8.74
N ALA A 85 -8.45 2.40 -8.99
CA ALA A 85 -7.04 2.68 -9.28
C ALA A 85 -6.87 3.47 -10.59
N ILE A 86 -7.67 3.20 -11.62
CA ILE A 86 -7.69 4.01 -12.85
C ILE A 86 -8.08 5.45 -12.53
N ILE A 87 -9.19 5.64 -11.80
CA ILE A 87 -9.66 6.98 -11.42
C ILE A 87 -8.57 7.71 -10.60
N GLY A 88 -7.98 7.05 -9.61
CA GLY A 88 -6.94 7.64 -8.76
C GLY A 88 -5.67 8.01 -9.54
N ALA A 89 -5.21 7.12 -10.44
CA ALA A 89 -4.06 7.38 -11.28
C ALA A 89 -4.30 8.54 -12.25
N VAL A 90 -5.48 8.59 -12.87
CA VAL A 90 -5.88 9.71 -13.75
C VAL A 90 -5.95 11.01 -12.95
N LEU A 91 -6.53 11.01 -11.76
CA LEU A 91 -6.57 12.20 -10.89
C LEU A 91 -5.16 12.72 -10.58
N LEU A 92 -4.20 11.82 -10.29
CA LEU A 92 -2.80 12.22 -10.05
C LEU A 92 -2.19 12.91 -11.26
N LEU A 93 -2.49 12.44 -12.47
CA LEU A 93 -1.88 12.94 -13.71
C LEU A 93 -2.54 14.20 -14.24
N VAL A 94 -3.84 14.39 -13.98
CA VAL A 94 -4.62 15.54 -14.50
C VAL A 94 -4.59 16.73 -13.56
N LEU A 95 -4.53 16.50 -12.25
CA LEU A 95 -4.45 17.59 -11.29
C LEU A 95 -3.07 18.24 -11.32
N PRO A 96 -2.97 19.57 -11.11
CA PRO A 96 -1.70 20.26 -11.02
C PRO A 96 -0.79 19.64 -9.93
N GLU A 97 0.52 19.58 -10.20
CA GLU A 97 1.50 19.05 -9.21
C GLU A 97 1.41 19.77 -7.87
N SER A 98 1.17 21.08 -7.87
CA SER A 98 0.97 21.89 -6.67
C SER A 98 -0.19 21.40 -5.81
N SER A 99 -1.24 20.84 -6.42
CA SER A 99 -2.36 20.23 -5.69
C SER A 99 -1.93 18.95 -4.97
N PHE A 100 -1.09 18.13 -5.62
CA PHE A 100 -0.53 16.93 -5.00
C PHE A 100 0.40 17.30 -3.86
N GLU A 101 1.33 18.23 -4.08
CA GLU A 101 2.26 18.72 -3.05
C GLU A 101 1.54 19.26 -1.81
N ALA A 102 0.47 20.01 -2.00
CA ALA A 102 -0.31 20.57 -0.90
C ALA A 102 -1.02 19.50 -0.04
N VAL A 103 -1.47 18.40 -0.65
CA VAL A 103 -2.21 17.35 0.09
C VAL A 103 -1.30 16.22 0.60
N VAL A 104 -0.09 16.04 0.06
CA VAL A 104 0.84 14.98 0.45
C VAL A 104 1.09 14.92 1.96
N PRO A 105 1.42 16.02 2.66
CA PRO A 105 1.66 15.95 4.11
C PRO A 105 0.43 15.44 4.88
N ALA A 106 -0.78 15.87 4.48
CA ALA A 106 -2.03 15.43 5.09
C ALA A 106 -2.30 13.93 4.82
N LEU A 107 -1.99 13.44 3.61
CA LEU A 107 -2.15 12.04 3.25
C LEU A 107 -1.13 11.13 3.97
N ILE A 108 0.11 11.59 4.17
CA ILE A 108 1.12 10.87 4.98
C ILE A 108 0.63 10.79 6.45
N LEU A 109 0.18 11.91 7.02
CA LEU A 109 -0.37 11.93 8.38
C LEU A 109 -1.57 11.01 8.52
N LEU A 110 -2.50 11.04 7.56
CA LEU A 110 -3.63 10.11 7.50
C LEU A 110 -3.15 8.65 7.52
N GLY A 111 -2.17 8.32 6.69
CA GLY A 111 -1.56 6.99 6.65
C GLY A 111 -0.96 6.58 7.99
N CYS A 112 -0.23 7.48 8.67
CA CYS A 112 0.33 7.24 10.01
C CYS A 112 -0.79 7.00 11.04
N VAL A 113 -1.83 7.82 11.05
CA VAL A 113 -2.99 7.65 11.94
C VAL A 113 -3.67 6.31 11.70
N LEU A 114 -3.91 5.95 10.43
CA LEU A 114 -4.50 4.65 10.08
C LEU A 114 -3.69 3.48 10.61
N VAL A 115 -2.35 3.53 10.53
CA VAL A 115 -1.47 2.49 11.06
C VAL A 115 -1.55 2.40 12.58
N VAL A 116 -1.63 3.52 13.28
CA VAL A 116 -1.77 3.57 14.75
C VAL A 116 -3.10 2.98 15.21
N ILE A 117 -4.20 3.36 14.56
CA ILE A 117 -5.55 2.91 14.95
C ILE A 117 -5.90 1.50 14.46
N GLN A 118 -5.08 0.91 13.57
CA GLN A 118 -5.32 -0.42 12.98
C GLN A 118 -5.68 -1.51 13.99
N PRO A 119 -5.00 -1.66 15.16
CA PRO A 119 -5.35 -2.70 16.14
C PRO A 119 -6.75 -2.54 16.70
N TRP A 120 -7.12 -1.29 17.01
CA TRP A 120 -8.42 -0.97 17.55
C TRP A 120 -9.54 -1.23 16.53
N VAL A 121 -9.33 -0.84 15.29
CA VAL A 121 -10.24 -1.15 14.17
C VAL A 121 -10.40 -2.66 14.05
N THR A 122 -9.30 -3.41 13.98
CA THR A 122 -9.31 -4.88 13.84
C THR A 122 -10.05 -5.58 14.99
N GLN A 123 -9.88 -5.13 16.22
CA GLN A 123 -10.57 -5.69 17.40
C GLN A 123 -12.09 -5.45 17.37
N ARG A 124 -12.52 -4.27 16.94
CA ARG A 124 -13.97 -3.94 16.87
C ARG A 124 -14.70 -4.64 15.73
N LEU A 125 -14.00 -4.95 14.64
CA LEU A 125 -14.58 -5.59 13.46
C LEU A 125 -15.02 -7.04 13.71
N GLY A 126 -14.50 -7.71 14.72
CA GLY A 126 -14.86 -9.09 15.09
C GLY A 126 -16.30 -9.29 15.56
N LYS A 127 -17.05 -8.21 15.87
CA LYS A 127 -18.35 -8.26 16.57
C LYS A 127 -19.60 -8.00 15.70
N ARG A 128 -19.45 -7.82 14.37
CA ARG A 128 -20.58 -7.48 13.48
C ARG A 128 -21.12 -8.67 12.71
N THR A 129 -22.42 -8.63 12.35
CA THR A 129 -23.04 -9.58 11.41
C THR A 129 -22.38 -9.43 10.02
N LYS A 130 -21.79 -10.51 9.53
CA LYS A 130 -20.92 -10.51 8.37
C LYS A 130 -21.52 -11.34 7.25
N SER A 131 -21.34 -10.90 6.00
CA SER A 131 -21.76 -11.61 4.81
C SER A 131 -20.62 -12.45 4.23
N HIS A 132 -20.94 -13.57 3.60
CA HIS A 132 -19.95 -14.44 2.95
C HIS A 132 -19.23 -13.75 1.78
N HIS A 133 -19.91 -12.86 1.06
CA HIS A 133 -19.39 -12.18 -0.14
C HIS A 133 -19.16 -10.67 0.06
N GLY A 134 -19.55 -10.12 1.21
CA GLY A 134 -19.62 -8.67 1.41
C GLY A 134 -20.78 -8.03 0.62
N GLY A 135 -21.50 -7.12 1.22
CA GLY A 135 -22.57 -6.37 0.56
C GLY A 135 -22.05 -5.34 -0.46
N PRO A 136 -22.94 -4.60 -1.14
CA PRO A 136 -22.55 -3.51 -2.06
C PRO A 136 -21.65 -2.47 -1.42
N TRP A 137 -21.83 -2.20 -0.13
CA TRP A 137 -21.02 -1.24 0.61
C TRP A 137 -19.54 -1.63 0.71
N VAL A 138 -19.21 -2.96 0.76
CA VAL A 138 -17.81 -3.43 0.72
C VAL A 138 -17.20 -3.13 -0.63
N TRP A 139 -17.95 -3.34 -1.72
CA TRP A 139 -17.51 -3.02 -3.06
C TRP A 139 -17.26 -1.51 -3.22
N LEU A 140 -18.19 -0.67 -2.76
CA LEU A 140 -18.01 0.80 -2.77
C LEU A 140 -16.84 1.24 -1.90
N GLY A 141 -16.65 0.63 -0.72
CA GLY A 141 -15.51 0.90 0.14
C GLY A 141 -14.18 0.53 -0.54
N VAL A 142 -14.12 -0.63 -1.21
CA VAL A 142 -12.94 -1.06 -1.98
C VAL A 142 -12.71 -0.15 -3.19
N LEU A 143 -13.76 0.33 -3.86
CA LEU A 143 -13.65 1.32 -4.93
C LEU A 143 -13.02 2.63 -4.42
N ALA A 144 -13.53 3.18 -3.33
CA ALA A 144 -12.99 4.42 -2.74
C ALA A 144 -11.53 4.25 -2.31
N ILE A 145 -11.18 3.09 -1.72
CA ILE A 145 -9.80 2.75 -1.36
C ILE A 145 -8.95 2.56 -2.61
N GLY A 146 -9.51 2.02 -3.69
CA GLY A 146 -8.85 1.92 -4.98
C GLY A 146 -8.50 3.29 -5.56
N ILE A 147 -9.40 4.27 -5.49
CA ILE A 147 -9.15 5.66 -5.90
C ILE A 147 -7.99 6.25 -5.09
N TYR A 148 -8.07 6.12 -3.76
CA TYR A 148 -6.99 6.56 -2.88
C TYR A 148 -5.66 5.84 -3.18
N GLY A 149 -5.71 4.52 -3.44
CA GLY A 149 -4.56 3.69 -3.77
C GLY A 149 -3.90 4.04 -5.09
N GLY A 150 -4.69 4.38 -6.11
CA GLY A 150 -4.18 4.84 -7.40
C GLY A 150 -3.61 6.26 -7.36
N TYR A 151 -4.07 7.10 -6.41
CA TYR A 151 -3.59 8.47 -6.23
C TYR A 151 -2.27 8.53 -5.43
N LEU A 152 -2.18 7.89 -4.25
CA LEU A 152 -0.99 7.83 -3.39
C LEU A 152 -0.84 6.49 -2.66
N GLY A 153 -1.93 5.97 -2.09
CA GLY A 153 -1.97 4.67 -1.44
C GLY A 153 -1.28 4.54 -0.09
N ALA A 154 -0.88 5.62 0.55
CA ALA A 154 -0.22 5.59 1.86
C ALA A 154 -1.13 4.99 2.94
N GLY A 155 -0.81 3.79 3.44
CA GLY A 155 -1.68 3.09 4.42
C GLY A 155 -2.94 2.46 3.84
N GLN A 156 -3.07 2.38 2.52
CA GLN A 156 -4.22 1.78 1.81
C GLN A 156 -4.57 0.38 2.31
N GLY A 157 -3.57 -0.43 2.65
CA GLY A 157 -3.81 -1.78 3.15
C GLY A 157 -4.53 -1.82 4.50
N VAL A 158 -4.34 -0.81 5.35
CA VAL A 158 -5.06 -0.67 6.62
C VAL A 158 -6.55 -0.43 6.36
N LEU A 159 -6.86 0.45 5.41
CA LEU A 159 -8.24 0.72 4.99
C LEU A 159 -8.90 -0.54 4.40
N LEU A 160 -8.17 -1.27 3.56
CA LEU A 160 -8.66 -2.55 3.03
C LEU A 160 -8.95 -3.55 4.15
N ILE A 161 -8.04 -3.72 5.13
CA ILE A 161 -8.27 -4.59 6.30
C ILE A 161 -9.53 -4.13 7.05
N ALA A 162 -9.72 -2.82 7.23
CA ALA A 162 -10.89 -2.28 7.91
C ALA A 162 -12.20 -2.63 7.17
N VAL A 163 -12.28 -2.31 5.88
CA VAL A 163 -13.50 -2.54 5.09
C VAL A 163 -13.78 -4.03 4.90
N LEU A 164 -12.77 -4.83 4.55
CA LEU A 164 -12.92 -6.27 4.37
C LEU A 164 -13.23 -6.97 5.70
N GLY A 165 -12.52 -6.59 6.77
CA GLY A 165 -12.74 -7.16 8.10
C GLY A 165 -14.11 -6.81 8.68
N ALA A 166 -14.69 -5.63 8.34
CA ALA A 166 -16.04 -5.25 8.74
C ALA A 166 -17.12 -6.01 7.96
N GLY A 167 -16.87 -6.27 6.68
CA GLY A 167 -17.89 -6.80 5.77
C GLY A 167 -17.85 -8.29 5.54
N LEU A 168 -16.71 -8.95 5.78
CA LEU A 168 -16.51 -10.36 5.46
C LEU A 168 -16.46 -11.23 6.72
N ASN A 169 -17.10 -12.41 6.65
CA ASN A 169 -16.98 -13.41 7.72
C ASN A 169 -15.74 -14.29 7.49
N GLU A 170 -14.56 -13.69 7.73
CA GLU A 170 -13.28 -14.36 7.50
C GLU A 170 -12.28 -14.06 8.63
N THR A 171 -11.28 -14.92 8.75
CA THR A 171 -10.16 -14.69 9.67
C THR A 171 -9.30 -13.53 9.20
N LEU A 172 -8.58 -12.89 10.12
CA LEU A 172 -7.70 -11.76 9.79
C LEU A 172 -6.63 -12.14 8.74
N GLN A 173 -6.10 -13.37 8.78
CA GLN A 173 -5.12 -13.85 7.81
C GLN A 173 -5.71 -13.94 6.41
N ARG A 174 -6.95 -14.42 6.28
CA ARG A 174 -7.67 -14.51 5.00
C ARG A 174 -8.04 -13.12 4.46
N VAL A 175 -8.43 -12.19 5.34
CA VAL A 175 -8.64 -10.77 5.00
C VAL A 175 -7.33 -10.16 4.52
N ASN A 176 -6.21 -10.42 5.21
CA ASN A 176 -4.90 -9.89 4.83
C ASN A 176 -4.41 -10.47 3.48
N ALA A 177 -4.70 -11.74 3.21
CA ALA A 177 -4.43 -12.35 1.91
C ALA A 177 -5.17 -11.63 0.77
N ALA A 178 -6.48 -11.38 0.92
CA ALA A 178 -7.28 -10.63 -0.04
C ALA A 178 -6.77 -9.19 -0.18
N LYS A 179 -6.44 -8.51 0.93
CA LYS A 179 -5.84 -7.18 0.93
C LYS A 179 -4.55 -7.13 0.08
N ASN A 180 -3.65 -8.10 0.21
CA ASN A 180 -2.41 -8.12 -0.57
C ASN A 180 -2.67 -8.20 -2.08
N ILE A 181 -3.65 -8.99 -2.52
CA ILE A 181 -4.06 -9.03 -3.92
C ILE A 181 -4.64 -7.69 -4.38
N LEU A 182 -5.59 -7.13 -3.62
CA LEU A 182 -6.27 -5.90 -4.02
C LEU A 182 -5.30 -4.69 -4.02
N ALA A 183 -4.46 -4.55 -3.00
CA ALA A 183 -3.44 -3.50 -2.96
C ALA A 183 -2.41 -3.66 -4.08
N GLY A 184 -1.95 -4.90 -4.33
CA GLY A 184 -1.04 -5.19 -5.43
C GLY A 184 -1.66 -4.89 -6.80
N LEU A 185 -2.95 -5.18 -6.97
CA LEU A 185 -3.70 -4.87 -8.19
C LEU A 185 -3.87 -3.36 -8.39
N ALA A 186 -4.14 -2.60 -7.31
CA ALA A 186 -4.19 -1.14 -7.40
C ALA A 186 -2.84 -0.56 -7.86
N ASN A 187 -1.72 -1.00 -7.24
CA ASN A 187 -0.39 -0.58 -7.64
C ASN A 187 -0.05 -1.00 -9.07
N LEU A 188 -0.44 -2.21 -9.49
CA LEU A 188 -0.20 -2.69 -10.84
C LEU A 188 -0.94 -1.85 -11.89
N VAL A 189 -2.24 -1.60 -11.66
CA VAL A 189 -3.08 -0.83 -12.60
C VAL A 189 -2.60 0.62 -12.68
N ALA A 190 -2.38 1.28 -11.54
CA ALA A 190 -1.82 2.63 -11.51
C ALA A 190 -0.42 2.67 -12.11
N GLY A 191 0.44 1.71 -11.76
CA GLY A 191 1.80 1.59 -12.28
C GLY A 191 1.85 1.42 -13.79
N LEU A 192 0.96 0.62 -14.39
CA LEU A 192 0.87 0.48 -15.85
C LEU A 192 0.48 1.80 -16.53
N ILE A 193 -0.44 2.57 -15.93
CA ILE A 193 -0.80 3.89 -16.44
C ILE A 193 0.40 4.83 -16.33
N PHE A 194 1.10 4.86 -15.20
CA PHE A 194 2.26 5.73 -14.99
C PHE A 194 3.42 5.38 -15.92
N VAL A 195 3.68 4.10 -16.16
CA VAL A 195 4.70 3.64 -17.13
C VAL A 195 4.42 4.15 -18.54
N ALA A 196 3.15 4.31 -18.89
CA ALA A 196 2.77 4.77 -20.23
C ALA A 196 2.89 6.29 -20.43
N VAL A 197 2.71 7.10 -19.35
CA VAL A 197 2.51 8.56 -19.52
C VAL A 197 3.22 9.44 -18.49
N ALA A 198 3.89 8.88 -17.48
CA ALA A 198 4.54 9.66 -16.40
C ALA A 198 6.06 9.54 -16.44
N ASP A 199 6.74 10.54 -15.89
CA ASP A 199 8.19 10.50 -15.69
C ASP A 199 8.54 9.62 -14.48
N ILE A 200 9.21 8.49 -14.74
CA ILE A 200 9.60 7.52 -13.72
C ILE A 200 11.11 7.56 -13.51
N ASN A 201 11.53 7.63 -12.26
CA ASN A 201 12.91 7.35 -11.91
C ASN A 201 13.12 5.82 -11.84
N TRP A 202 13.54 5.24 -12.98
CA TRP A 202 13.68 3.79 -13.14
C TRP A 202 14.70 3.16 -12.20
N VAL A 203 15.73 3.91 -11.78
CA VAL A 203 16.72 3.42 -10.82
C VAL A 203 16.06 3.25 -9.46
N ALA A 204 15.32 4.27 -9.00
CA ALA A 204 14.57 4.19 -7.75
C ALA A 204 13.49 3.09 -7.79
N ALA A 205 12.70 3.04 -8.87
CA ALA A 205 11.68 2.01 -9.06
C ALA A 205 12.27 0.60 -9.05
N GLY A 206 13.41 0.38 -9.72
CA GLY A 206 14.11 -0.89 -9.75
C GLY A 206 14.66 -1.33 -8.39
N LEU A 207 15.26 -0.40 -7.64
CA LEU A 207 15.76 -0.66 -6.28
C LEU A 207 14.61 -1.01 -5.32
N ILE A 208 13.51 -0.26 -5.40
CA ILE A 208 12.30 -0.56 -4.61
C ILE A 208 11.72 -1.91 -5.05
N ALA A 209 11.67 -2.21 -6.35
CA ALA A 209 11.15 -3.47 -6.87
C ALA A 209 11.91 -4.68 -6.32
N ALA A 210 13.24 -4.66 -6.42
CA ALA A 210 14.10 -5.71 -5.88
C ALA A 210 13.96 -5.81 -4.34
N GLY A 211 14.08 -4.67 -3.65
CA GLY A 211 13.94 -4.63 -2.20
C GLY A 211 12.56 -5.08 -1.73
N SER A 212 11.49 -4.59 -2.34
CA SER A 212 10.12 -4.92 -1.94
C SER A 212 9.76 -6.38 -2.22
N ALA A 213 10.29 -6.99 -3.29
CA ALA A 213 10.13 -8.41 -3.56
C ALA A 213 10.75 -9.26 -2.45
N LEU A 214 12.01 -8.98 -2.08
CA LEU A 214 12.69 -9.63 -0.96
C LEU A 214 11.92 -9.41 0.35
N GLY A 215 11.56 -8.15 0.63
CA GLY A 215 10.80 -7.78 1.82
C GLY A 215 9.42 -8.45 1.89
N GLY A 216 8.71 -8.57 0.76
CA GLY A 216 7.42 -9.24 0.68
C GLY A 216 7.48 -10.73 1.00
N LEU A 217 8.52 -11.42 0.52
CA LEU A 217 8.79 -12.81 0.88
C LEU A 217 9.13 -12.96 2.37
N LEU A 218 10.03 -12.13 2.89
CA LEU A 218 10.41 -12.13 4.30
C LEU A 218 9.23 -11.75 5.20
N GLY A 219 8.44 -10.77 4.79
CA GLY A 219 7.27 -10.30 5.54
C GLY A 219 6.21 -11.37 5.69
N SER A 220 5.92 -12.11 4.65
CA SER A 220 4.95 -13.19 4.67
C SER A 220 5.38 -14.38 5.54
N GLY A 221 6.71 -14.57 5.74
CA GLY A 221 7.28 -15.65 6.56
C GLY A 221 7.67 -15.16 7.96
N VAL A 222 8.68 -14.30 8.05
CA VAL A 222 9.35 -13.90 9.29
C VAL A 222 8.63 -12.74 10.00
N ALA A 223 8.17 -11.73 9.24
CA ALA A 223 7.55 -10.55 9.85
C ALA A 223 6.20 -10.86 10.52
N ARG A 224 5.55 -11.98 10.19
CA ARG A 224 4.39 -12.49 10.95
C ARG A 224 4.71 -12.77 12.42
N ARG A 225 5.99 -13.02 12.75
CA ARG A 225 6.47 -13.33 14.10
C ARG A 225 6.94 -12.08 14.84
N LEU A 226 7.18 -10.97 14.13
CA LEU A 226 7.60 -9.72 14.75
C LEU A 226 6.42 -9.04 15.45
N PRO A 227 6.67 -8.41 16.62
CA PRO A 227 5.65 -7.61 17.28
C PRO A 227 5.15 -6.51 16.34
N ALA A 228 3.85 -6.50 16.09
CA ALA A 228 3.24 -5.50 15.20
C ALA A 228 3.49 -4.06 15.65
N VAL A 229 3.79 -3.84 16.94
CA VAL A 229 4.14 -2.53 17.51
C VAL A 229 5.44 -2.01 16.89
N VAL A 230 6.46 -2.85 16.71
CA VAL A 230 7.74 -2.45 16.10
C VAL A 230 7.53 -2.01 14.67
N LEU A 231 6.82 -2.82 13.86
CA LEU A 231 6.53 -2.48 12.46
C LEU A 231 5.76 -1.17 12.32
N ARG A 232 4.78 -0.94 13.19
CA ARG A 232 3.99 0.30 13.19
C ARG A 232 4.81 1.50 13.66
N GLY A 233 5.61 1.32 14.70
CA GLY A 233 6.50 2.36 15.21
C GLY A 233 7.45 2.87 14.12
N THR A 234 8.09 1.97 13.38
CA THR A 234 8.96 2.33 12.25
C THR A 234 8.22 3.17 11.21
N VAL A 235 7.03 2.75 10.80
CA VAL A 235 6.21 3.48 9.80
C VAL A 235 5.87 4.88 10.28
N VAL A 236 5.44 5.02 11.53
CA VAL A 236 5.05 6.32 12.11
C VAL A 236 6.26 7.25 12.22
N VAL A 237 7.39 6.76 12.70
CA VAL A 237 8.62 7.55 12.81
C VAL A 237 9.08 8.08 11.45
N VAL A 238 9.16 7.20 10.45
CA VAL A 238 9.55 7.59 9.08
C VAL A 238 8.55 8.57 8.48
N GLY A 239 7.25 8.33 8.64
CA GLY A 239 6.22 9.24 8.14
C GLY A 239 6.26 10.62 8.79
N LEU A 240 6.49 10.71 10.10
CA LEU A 240 6.60 11.99 10.81
C LEU A 240 7.87 12.76 10.40
N ILE A 241 9.01 12.07 10.24
CA ILE A 241 10.24 12.69 9.73
C ILE A 241 9.98 13.30 8.35
N ALA A 242 9.27 12.57 7.47
CA ALA A 242 8.95 13.07 6.14
C ALA A 242 8.07 14.32 6.16
N VAL A 243 7.03 14.36 7.02
CA VAL A 243 6.15 15.53 7.13
C VAL A 243 6.93 16.76 7.62
N VAL A 244 7.91 16.56 8.53
CA VAL A 244 8.78 17.66 9.01
C VAL A 244 9.73 18.12 7.90
N ALA A 245 10.28 17.20 7.11
CA ALA A 245 11.20 17.51 6.01
C ALA A 245 10.52 18.18 4.80
N LEU A 246 9.19 18.07 4.66
CA LEU A 246 8.39 18.69 3.59
C LEU A 246 7.94 20.14 3.92
N ARG A 247 8.27 20.66 5.10
CA ARG A 247 8.01 22.05 5.50
C ARG A 247 9.21 22.94 5.24
#